data_4843f6740334164bf7a83d1e1291a8bb
#
_entry.id   4843f6740334164bf7a83d1e1291a8bb
#
_cell.length_a   1.000
_cell.length_b   1.000
_cell.length_c   1.000
_cell.angle_alpha   90.00
_cell.angle_beta   90.00
_cell.angle_gamma   90.00
#
_symmetry.space_group_name_H-M   'P 1'
#
loop_
_entity.id
_entity.type
_entity.pdbx_description
1 polymer ?
#
loop_
_entity_poly.entity_id
_entity_poly.type
_entity_poly.pdbx_seq_one_letter_code
_entity_poly.pdbx_strand_id
1 'polypeptide(L)'
;TCSGLRSPAGVEASPWGDVFYTDNQGEWCGASKLSIMKPGDFHGHPHGIDSCKNEEWSFSVVDNVPNGKLFPEVKEEIPELRMPAVWFPYDKMGRSPAGMAWDMTEGEFGPFAGQLFVTDQYDASVLRVALEEVNGNWQGACFPFRMGFQCGAIRCEFGPDDSLLVGMTNRGWGGRGNSPFGLQRLRWTGETPFEIHTMSAIPGGFRLRFTSKINVDVSAQKTSFKMKSYTYKLHSGYGSPEVDTKDLNITAVIANEDALGLDIMVDGLRSGYVHELSADGVSSASGSSLLHKQAYYTLIEFAD
;
A
#
# COMPACT_ATOMS: atom_id res chain seq x y z
N THR A 1 20.90 2.79 9.99
CA THR A 1 20.15 2.20 11.10
C THR A 1 18.91 3.05 11.36
N CYS A 2 17.75 2.45 11.52
CA CYS A 2 16.47 3.06 11.88
C CYS A 2 15.92 2.41 13.15
N SER A 3 14.93 3.02 13.78
CA SER A 3 14.35 2.54 15.03
C SER A 3 12.82 2.56 14.99
N GLY A 4 12.18 1.99 16.02
CA GLY A 4 10.73 2.08 16.18
C GLY A 4 9.91 1.17 15.28
N LEU A 5 10.49 0.10 14.72
CA LEU A 5 9.74 -0.95 14.04
C LEU A 5 8.99 -1.80 15.08
N ARG A 6 7.76 -2.22 14.76
CA ARG A 6 6.98 -3.04 15.69
C ARG A 6 7.17 -4.54 15.44
N SER A 7 6.76 -5.02 14.28
CA SER A 7 6.78 -6.44 13.92
C SER A 7 7.04 -6.57 12.41
N PRO A 8 8.26 -6.22 11.98
CA PRO A 8 8.62 -6.29 10.57
C PRO A 8 8.59 -7.75 10.12
N ALA A 9 7.76 -8.05 9.10
CA ALA A 9 7.54 -9.41 8.63
C ALA A 9 8.16 -9.68 7.25
N GLY A 10 8.32 -8.66 6.43
CA GLY A 10 9.01 -8.70 5.15
C GLY A 10 10.00 -7.56 5.03
N VAL A 11 11.15 -7.81 4.41
CA VAL A 11 12.16 -6.82 4.05
C VAL A 11 12.63 -7.14 2.64
N GLU A 12 12.66 -6.13 1.77
CA GLU A 12 13.05 -6.28 0.38
C GLU A 12 13.78 -5.04 -0.13
N ALA A 13 14.81 -5.23 -0.94
CA ALA A 13 15.46 -4.15 -1.66
C ALA A 13 14.71 -3.84 -2.95
N SER A 14 14.48 -2.56 -3.22
CA SER A 14 13.96 -2.15 -4.52
C SER A 14 15.02 -2.30 -5.62
N PRO A 15 14.60 -2.40 -6.89
CA PRO A 15 15.53 -2.45 -8.03
C PRO A 15 16.46 -1.23 -8.13
N TRP A 16 16.12 -0.13 -7.48
CA TRP A 16 16.91 1.12 -7.45
C TRP A 16 17.67 1.35 -6.14
N GLY A 17 17.69 0.36 -5.23
CA GLY A 17 18.59 0.33 -4.07
C GLY A 17 17.98 0.78 -2.74
N ASP A 18 16.73 1.24 -2.71
CA ASP A 18 16.02 1.53 -1.47
C ASP A 18 15.56 0.23 -0.79
N VAL A 19 15.55 0.22 0.56
CA VAL A 19 15.07 -0.92 1.34
C VAL A 19 13.70 -0.63 1.90
N PHE A 20 12.75 -1.49 1.62
CA PHE A 20 11.39 -1.45 2.13
C PHE A 20 11.12 -2.58 3.11
N TYR A 21 10.16 -2.36 4.02
CA TYR A 21 9.69 -3.39 4.92
C TYR A 21 8.18 -3.30 5.13
N THR A 22 7.56 -4.43 5.42
CA THR A 22 6.18 -4.49 5.88
C THR A 22 6.13 -4.58 7.40
N ASP A 23 5.19 -3.86 8.01
CA ASP A 23 4.95 -3.90 9.45
C ASP A 23 3.48 -4.24 9.75
N ASN A 24 3.26 -5.07 10.75
CA ASN A 24 1.92 -5.52 11.09
C ASN A 24 1.25 -4.57 12.08
N GLN A 25 -0.08 -4.41 11.93
CA GLN A 25 -0.91 -3.70 12.90
C GLN A 25 -0.66 -4.21 14.32
N GLY A 26 -0.68 -3.30 15.29
CA GLY A 26 -0.56 -3.61 16.70
C GLY A 26 -0.35 -2.36 17.55
N GLU A 27 0.24 -2.54 18.71
CA GLU A 27 0.62 -1.43 19.57
C GLU A 27 1.56 -0.48 18.80
N TRP A 28 1.27 0.82 18.84
CA TRP A 28 2.04 1.86 18.15
C TRP A 28 2.14 1.69 16.62
N CYS A 29 1.30 0.84 16.06
CA CYS A 29 1.15 0.62 14.62
C CYS A 29 -0.34 0.52 14.29
N GLY A 30 -0.97 1.64 13.97
CA GLY A 30 -2.42 1.77 13.86
C GLY A 30 -3.05 0.86 12.80
N ALA A 31 -2.37 0.66 11.67
CA ALA A 31 -2.72 -0.32 10.64
C ALA A 31 -1.42 -0.95 10.11
N SER A 32 -1.54 -2.03 9.38
CA SER A 32 -0.42 -2.61 8.64
C SER A 32 0.10 -1.64 7.59
N LYS A 33 1.39 -1.67 7.30
CA LYS A 33 2.03 -0.66 6.44
C LYS A 33 3.21 -1.21 5.65
N LEU A 34 3.51 -0.53 4.55
CA LEU A 34 4.78 -0.59 3.83
C LEU A 34 5.56 0.71 4.10
N SER A 35 6.81 0.60 4.51
CA SER A 35 7.66 1.76 4.75
C SER A 35 9.05 1.57 4.17
N ILE A 36 9.68 2.68 3.78
CA ILE A 36 11.10 2.71 3.42
C ILE A 36 11.93 2.84 4.71
N MET A 37 13.11 2.23 4.71
CA MET A 37 14.08 2.30 5.80
C MET A 37 15.23 3.21 5.42
N LYS A 38 15.35 4.36 6.08
CA LYS A 38 16.50 5.26 5.92
C LYS A 38 17.22 5.45 7.26
N PRO A 39 18.54 5.69 7.26
CA PRO A 39 19.27 5.99 8.50
C PRO A 39 18.66 7.19 9.24
N GLY A 40 18.47 7.05 10.55
CA GLY A 40 17.89 8.09 11.42
C GLY A 40 16.37 8.05 11.52
N ASP A 41 15.67 7.27 10.70
CA ASP A 41 14.20 7.18 10.77
C ASP A 41 13.72 6.52 12.07
N PHE A 42 12.61 7.05 12.57
CA PHE A 42 11.81 6.46 13.63
C PHE A 42 10.46 6.00 13.06
N HIS A 43 10.08 4.74 13.30
CA HIS A 43 8.88 4.13 12.69
C HIS A 43 7.66 4.04 13.61
N GLY A 44 7.71 4.67 14.80
CA GLY A 44 6.57 4.91 15.69
C GLY A 44 6.56 4.06 16.97
N HIS A 45 7.17 2.88 17.01
CA HIS A 45 7.14 2.02 18.19
C HIS A 45 8.18 2.44 19.23
N PRO A 46 7.80 2.77 20.49
CA PRO A 46 8.73 3.32 21.49
C PRO A 46 9.66 2.29 22.11
N HIS A 47 9.39 0.99 21.98
CA HIS A 47 10.29 -0.03 22.54
C HIS A 47 11.66 0.04 21.88
N GLY A 48 12.70 -0.05 22.68
CA GLY A 48 14.08 0.05 22.22
C GLY A 48 14.65 1.48 22.18
N ILE A 49 13.87 2.52 22.45
CA ILE A 49 14.34 3.91 22.52
C ILE A 49 15.52 4.02 23.50
N ASP A 50 15.42 3.41 24.69
CA ASP A 50 16.51 3.45 25.68
C ASP A 50 17.76 2.72 25.20
N SER A 51 17.62 1.69 24.39
CA SER A 51 18.76 1.03 23.73
C SER A 51 19.42 1.91 22.69
N CYS A 52 18.64 2.79 22.03
CA CYS A 52 19.15 3.75 21.05
C CYS A 52 19.92 4.90 21.70
N LYS A 53 19.77 5.14 23.00
CA LYS A 53 20.52 6.17 23.76
C LYS A 53 21.95 5.75 24.11
N ASN A 54 22.37 4.58 23.69
CA ASN A 54 23.74 4.12 23.88
C ASN A 54 24.72 5.02 23.12
N GLU A 55 25.78 5.48 23.76
CA GLU A 55 26.79 6.41 23.21
C GLU A 55 27.49 5.90 21.94
N GLU A 56 27.45 4.60 21.68
CA GLU A 56 27.99 3.99 20.45
C GLU A 56 27.14 4.28 19.19
N TRP A 57 25.95 4.86 19.36
CA TRP A 57 25.01 5.12 18.26
C TRP A 57 24.98 6.61 17.93
N SER A 58 25.33 6.96 16.70
CA SER A 58 25.52 8.33 16.24
C SER A 58 24.27 8.98 15.61
N PHE A 59 23.06 8.56 15.95
CA PHE A 59 21.82 9.14 15.41
C PHE A 59 20.91 9.68 16.52
N SER A 60 20.09 10.67 16.14
CA SER A 60 19.08 11.25 17.04
C SER A 60 18.15 10.17 17.58
N VAL A 61 17.86 10.26 18.87
CA VAL A 61 16.92 9.35 19.53
C VAL A 61 15.68 10.14 19.92
N VAL A 62 14.52 9.61 19.54
CA VAL A 62 13.23 10.14 19.97
C VAL A 62 13.07 9.85 21.46
N ASP A 63 12.96 10.91 22.29
CA ASP A 63 12.88 10.74 23.76
C ASP A 63 11.48 10.41 24.26
N ASN A 64 10.45 10.90 23.61
CA ASN A 64 9.06 10.71 24.02
C ASN A 64 8.15 10.59 22.81
N VAL A 65 7.28 9.57 22.83
CA VAL A 65 6.32 9.31 21.75
C VAL A 65 4.93 9.69 22.25
N PRO A 66 4.24 10.68 21.62
CA PRO A 66 2.88 11.06 22.00
C PRO A 66 1.92 9.89 21.87
N ASN A 67 1.08 9.67 22.88
CA ASN A 67 0.13 8.57 22.92
C ASN A 67 -1.29 9.06 22.59
N GLY A 68 -1.91 8.49 21.54
CA GLY A 68 -3.30 8.74 21.19
C GLY A 68 -3.54 9.86 20.19
N LYS A 69 -2.50 10.50 19.67
CA LYS A 69 -2.59 11.52 18.61
C LYS A 69 -2.73 10.89 17.22
N LEU A 70 -3.22 11.67 16.27
CA LEU A 70 -3.23 11.29 14.86
C LEU A 70 -1.79 11.16 14.34
N PHE A 71 -1.55 10.20 13.47
CA PHE A 71 -0.22 9.93 12.93
C PHE A 71 0.41 11.17 12.26
N PRO A 72 -0.32 11.99 11.46
CA PRO A 72 0.20 13.24 10.90
C PRO A 72 0.58 14.26 11.98
N GLU A 73 -0.20 14.39 13.05
CA GLU A 73 0.10 15.31 14.18
C GLU A 73 1.40 14.89 14.87
N VAL A 74 1.62 13.59 15.05
CA VAL A 74 2.88 13.10 15.64
C VAL A 74 4.06 13.39 14.71
N LYS A 75 3.87 13.31 13.39
CA LYS A 75 4.92 13.68 12.42
C LYS A 75 5.35 15.15 12.54
N GLU A 76 4.41 16.05 12.83
CA GLU A 76 4.73 17.46 13.08
C GLU A 76 5.54 17.66 14.36
N GLU A 77 5.31 16.83 15.39
CA GLU A 77 6.02 16.90 16.68
C GLU A 77 7.35 16.14 16.67
N ILE A 78 7.45 15.09 15.89
CA ILE A 78 8.62 14.21 15.76
C ILE A 78 9.04 14.19 14.29
N PRO A 79 9.92 15.08 13.85
CA PRO A 79 10.37 15.13 12.45
C PRO A 79 11.05 13.85 11.97
N GLU A 80 11.63 13.04 12.86
CA GLU A 80 12.23 11.75 12.58
C GLU A 80 11.20 10.65 12.28
N LEU A 81 9.93 10.86 12.66
CA LEU A 81 8.87 9.88 12.38
C LEU A 81 8.73 9.67 10.86
N ARG A 82 8.97 8.45 10.41
CA ARG A 82 8.79 8.09 9.00
C ARG A 82 7.32 7.83 8.71
N MET A 83 6.75 8.63 7.79
CA MET A 83 5.43 8.33 7.25
C MET A 83 5.49 7.04 6.42
N PRO A 84 4.52 6.13 6.56
CA PRO A 84 4.46 4.94 5.69
C PRO A 84 4.29 5.33 4.23
N ALA A 85 5.04 4.68 3.34
CA ALA A 85 4.83 4.85 1.90
C ALA A 85 3.42 4.40 1.48
N VAL A 86 2.92 3.31 2.11
CA VAL A 86 1.55 2.82 1.89
C VAL A 86 1.00 2.25 3.19
N TRP A 87 -0.17 2.71 3.60
CA TRP A 87 -1.00 2.04 4.58
C TRP A 87 -1.77 0.89 3.91
N PHE A 88 -1.84 -0.26 4.56
CA PHE A 88 -2.74 -1.35 4.20
C PHE A 88 -3.95 -1.31 5.12
N PRO A 89 -5.10 -0.72 4.71
CA PRO A 89 -6.27 -0.60 5.57
C PRO A 89 -6.76 -1.96 6.05
N TYR A 90 -6.93 -2.08 7.37
CA TYR A 90 -7.29 -3.32 8.03
C TYR A 90 -8.65 -3.84 7.53
N ASP A 91 -8.77 -5.15 7.35
CA ASP A 91 -9.93 -5.85 6.78
C ASP A 91 -10.26 -5.53 5.30
N LYS A 92 -9.59 -4.56 4.69
CA LYS A 92 -9.79 -4.17 3.29
C LYS A 92 -8.63 -4.63 2.41
N MET A 93 -7.39 -4.40 2.87
CA MET A 93 -6.19 -4.68 2.10
C MET A 93 -5.25 -5.67 2.77
N GLY A 94 -5.19 -5.73 4.09
CA GLY A 94 -4.35 -6.71 4.76
C GLY A 94 -4.46 -6.64 6.26
N ARG A 95 -4.19 -7.78 6.90
CA ARG A 95 -4.12 -7.90 8.37
C ARG A 95 -2.73 -8.26 8.85
N SER A 96 -1.99 -9.03 8.04
CA SER A 96 -0.65 -9.51 8.36
C SER A 96 0.22 -9.53 7.12
N PRO A 97 0.55 -8.35 6.55
CA PRO A 97 1.46 -8.29 5.40
C PRO A 97 2.81 -8.87 5.79
N ALA A 98 3.40 -9.62 4.87
CA ALA A 98 4.61 -10.38 5.12
C ALA A 98 5.65 -10.17 3.99
N GLY A 99 6.11 -11.23 3.34
CA GLY A 99 7.10 -11.13 2.28
C GLY A 99 6.62 -10.36 1.06
N MET A 100 7.55 -9.87 0.28
CA MET A 100 7.26 -9.10 -0.92
C MET A 100 8.28 -9.39 -2.01
N ALA A 101 7.90 -9.11 -3.26
CA ALA A 101 8.76 -9.25 -4.43
C ALA A 101 8.41 -8.21 -5.49
N TRP A 102 9.42 -7.63 -6.13
CA TRP A 102 9.25 -6.72 -7.26
C TRP A 102 9.07 -7.50 -8.55
N ASP A 103 8.08 -7.12 -9.35
CA ASP A 103 7.91 -7.68 -10.70
C ASP A 103 8.93 -7.07 -11.66
N MET A 104 10.02 -7.79 -11.87
CA MET A 104 11.08 -7.43 -12.81
C MET A 104 11.05 -8.31 -14.06
N THR A 105 9.90 -8.93 -14.36
CA THR A 105 9.75 -9.87 -15.49
C THR A 105 9.55 -9.18 -16.84
N GLU A 106 9.62 -7.84 -16.89
CA GLU A 106 9.45 -7.06 -18.12
C GLU A 106 8.11 -7.32 -18.86
N GLY A 107 7.10 -7.80 -18.09
CA GLY A 107 5.75 -8.09 -18.61
C GLY A 107 5.44 -9.56 -18.83
N GLU A 108 6.38 -10.48 -18.60
CA GLU A 108 6.14 -11.93 -18.73
C GLU A 108 5.18 -12.48 -17.65
N PHE A 109 5.06 -11.78 -16.51
CA PHE A 109 4.06 -12.07 -15.48
C PHE A 109 2.74 -11.33 -15.69
N GLY A 110 2.66 -10.43 -16.67
CA GLY A 110 1.46 -9.68 -17.02
C GLY A 110 1.67 -8.16 -16.99
N PRO A 111 0.60 -7.36 -16.86
CA PRO A 111 0.66 -5.93 -17.11
C PRO A 111 1.27 -5.09 -15.96
N PHE A 112 1.75 -5.70 -14.87
CA PHE A 112 2.14 -4.99 -13.66
C PHE A 112 3.64 -4.91 -13.42
N ALA A 113 4.45 -5.04 -14.47
CA ALA A 113 5.91 -4.93 -14.39
C ALA A 113 6.35 -3.64 -13.66
N GLY A 114 7.37 -3.77 -12.80
CA GLY A 114 7.89 -2.69 -11.95
C GLY A 114 7.08 -2.44 -10.66
N GLN A 115 5.98 -3.16 -10.43
CA GLN A 115 5.18 -3.03 -9.20
C GLN A 115 5.60 -4.05 -8.15
N LEU A 116 5.26 -3.75 -6.90
CA LEU A 116 5.57 -4.62 -5.76
C LEU A 116 4.38 -5.52 -5.44
N PHE A 117 4.63 -6.82 -5.29
CA PHE A 117 3.67 -7.78 -4.77
C PHE A 117 3.97 -8.07 -3.30
N VAL A 118 2.94 -8.03 -2.45
CA VAL A 118 3.04 -8.20 -0.99
C VAL A 118 2.12 -9.33 -0.56
N THR A 119 2.65 -10.30 0.16
CA THR A 119 1.85 -11.39 0.73
C THR A 119 1.13 -10.96 2.01
N ASP A 120 -0.05 -11.51 2.28
CA ASP A 120 -0.74 -11.38 3.56
C ASP A 120 -1.01 -12.76 4.16
N GLN A 121 -0.50 -12.97 5.37
CA GLN A 121 -0.62 -14.26 6.05
C GLN A 121 -2.05 -14.54 6.50
N TYR A 122 -2.73 -13.55 7.09
CA TYR A 122 -4.08 -13.80 7.63
C TYR A 122 -5.09 -14.03 6.52
N ASP A 123 -5.10 -13.20 5.49
CA ASP A 123 -6.09 -13.27 4.41
C ASP A 123 -5.74 -14.31 3.34
N ALA A 124 -4.59 -14.98 3.44
CA ALA A 124 -4.10 -15.94 2.44
C ALA A 124 -4.17 -15.31 1.04
N SER A 125 -3.53 -14.15 0.90
CA SER A 125 -3.61 -13.31 -0.29
C SER A 125 -2.27 -12.73 -0.71
N VAL A 126 -2.25 -12.19 -1.92
CA VAL A 126 -1.20 -11.33 -2.44
C VAL A 126 -1.84 -10.01 -2.85
N LEU A 127 -1.27 -8.92 -2.38
CA LEU A 127 -1.64 -7.54 -2.70
C LEU A 127 -0.69 -7.00 -3.77
N ARG A 128 -1.10 -5.94 -4.46
CA ARG A 128 -0.27 -5.22 -5.40
C ARG A 128 -0.09 -3.78 -4.94
N VAL A 129 1.12 -3.24 -5.08
CA VAL A 129 1.47 -1.87 -4.70
C VAL A 129 2.14 -1.18 -5.89
N ALA A 130 1.64 0.00 -6.24
CA ALA A 130 2.30 0.92 -7.14
C ALA A 130 2.82 2.10 -6.33
N LEU A 131 4.14 2.30 -6.37
CA LEU A 131 4.84 3.38 -5.67
C LEU A 131 5.27 4.46 -6.66
N GLU A 132 5.38 5.67 -6.15
CA GLU A 132 6.00 6.81 -6.81
C GLU A 132 6.79 7.64 -5.80
N GLU A 133 7.77 8.39 -6.30
CA GLU A 133 8.51 9.34 -5.50
C GLU A 133 8.00 10.76 -5.81
N VAL A 134 7.54 11.48 -4.78
CA VAL A 134 7.11 12.87 -4.88
C VAL A 134 7.90 13.68 -3.87
N ASN A 135 8.59 14.71 -4.33
CA ASN A 135 9.42 15.60 -3.49
C ASN A 135 10.39 14.84 -2.54
N GLY A 136 11.00 13.73 -3.03
CA GLY A 136 11.95 12.92 -2.28
C GLY A 136 11.32 11.98 -1.25
N ASN A 137 9.98 11.85 -1.25
CA ASN A 137 9.25 10.91 -0.39
C ASN A 137 8.53 9.84 -1.24
N TRP A 138 8.70 8.59 -0.84
CA TRP A 138 7.98 7.45 -1.43
C TRP A 138 6.55 7.40 -0.90
N GLN A 139 5.60 7.34 -1.79
CA GLN A 139 4.18 7.20 -1.53
C GLN A 139 3.52 6.35 -2.62
N GLY A 140 2.24 6.01 -2.48
CA GLY A 140 1.57 5.28 -3.54
C GLY A 140 0.28 4.61 -3.11
N ALA A 141 -0.20 3.74 -3.99
CA ALA A 141 -1.46 3.03 -3.82
C ALA A 141 -1.26 1.52 -3.67
N CYS A 142 -2.11 0.89 -2.85
CA CYS A 142 -2.27 -0.55 -2.84
C CYS A 142 -3.63 -0.95 -3.45
N PHE A 143 -3.62 -2.15 -4.03
CA PHE A 143 -4.75 -2.73 -4.75
C PHE A 143 -4.91 -4.20 -4.37
N PRO A 144 -6.15 -4.74 -4.33
CA PRO A 144 -6.33 -6.18 -4.29
C PRO A 144 -5.69 -6.84 -5.52
N PHE A 145 -5.18 -8.05 -5.37
CA PHE A 145 -4.63 -8.79 -6.51
C PHE A 145 -5.15 -10.21 -6.55
N ARG A 146 -4.68 -11.11 -5.67
CA ARG A 146 -5.16 -12.50 -5.64
C ARG A 146 -5.35 -12.96 -4.20
N MET A 147 -6.43 -13.70 -3.97
CA MET A 147 -6.75 -14.32 -2.68
C MET A 147 -7.22 -15.74 -2.87
N GLY A 148 -7.38 -16.48 -1.77
CA GLY A 148 -7.85 -17.85 -1.80
C GLY A 148 -6.72 -18.87 -1.91
N PHE A 149 -5.52 -18.51 -1.48
CA PHE A 149 -4.43 -19.46 -1.29
C PHE A 149 -4.81 -20.51 -0.24
N GLN A 150 -4.16 -21.68 -0.31
CA GLN A 150 -4.52 -22.81 0.56
C GLN A 150 -4.26 -22.57 2.04
N CYS A 151 -3.39 -21.63 2.39
CA CYS A 151 -3.16 -21.13 3.75
C CYS A 151 -2.45 -19.78 3.73
N GLY A 152 -2.06 -19.26 4.89
CA GLY A 152 -1.47 -17.93 5.04
C GLY A 152 -0.22 -17.72 4.19
N ALA A 153 -0.23 -16.73 3.30
CA ALA A 153 0.88 -16.39 2.43
C ALA A 153 1.92 -15.55 3.18
N ILE A 154 3.17 -16.02 3.26
CA ILE A 154 4.22 -15.39 4.07
C ILE A 154 5.46 -14.99 3.30
N ARG A 155 5.71 -15.57 2.13
CA ARG A 155 6.84 -15.22 1.25
C ARG A 155 6.40 -15.34 -0.19
N CYS A 156 6.93 -14.48 -1.02
CA CYS A 156 6.82 -14.64 -2.47
C CYS A 156 8.14 -14.29 -3.13
N GLU A 157 8.37 -14.89 -4.28
CA GLU A 157 9.57 -14.70 -5.10
C GLU A 157 9.24 -15.03 -6.55
N PHE A 158 9.82 -14.30 -7.49
CA PHE A 158 9.71 -14.64 -8.90
C PHE A 158 10.67 -15.77 -9.25
N GLY A 159 10.15 -16.82 -9.87
CA GLY A 159 10.92 -17.94 -10.35
C GLY A 159 11.62 -17.64 -11.68
N PRO A 160 12.53 -18.52 -12.12
CA PRO A 160 13.22 -18.37 -13.40
C PRO A 160 12.33 -18.52 -14.64
N ASP A 161 11.06 -18.88 -14.45
CA ASP A 161 10.00 -18.99 -15.47
C ASP A 161 8.99 -17.83 -15.37
N ASP A 162 9.40 -16.71 -14.75
CA ASP A 162 8.61 -15.49 -14.57
C ASP A 162 7.28 -15.69 -13.81
N SER A 163 7.12 -16.82 -13.15
CA SER A 163 5.97 -17.08 -12.28
C SER A 163 6.24 -16.61 -10.85
N LEU A 164 5.20 -16.14 -10.16
CA LEU A 164 5.29 -15.77 -8.75
C LEU A 164 5.06 -17.01 -7.87
N LEU A 165 6.10 -17.45 -7.17
CA LEU A 165 6.05 -18.51 -6.17
C LEU A 165 5.59 -17.92 -4.83
N VAL A 166 4.61 -18.56 -4.18
CA VAL A 166 4.06 -18.11 -2.90
C VAL A 166 4.21 -19.23 -1.87
N GLY A 167 5.08 -18.98 -0.89
CA GLY A 167 5.30 -19.85 0.26
C GLY A 167 4.33 -19.53 1.39
N MET A 168 3.75 -20.56 2.01
CA MET A 168 2.61 -20.42 2.91
C MET A 168 2.74 -21.24 4.17
N THR A 169 2.14 -20.75 5.27
CA THR A 169 1.99 -21.50 6.51
C THR A 169 0.86 -20.94 7.37
N ASN A 170 0.20 -21.82 8.13
CA ASN A 170 -0.67 -21.45 9.25
C ASN A 170 -0.02 -21.71 10.62
N ARG A 171 1.27 -22.00 10.63
CA ARG A 171 2.01 -22.23 11.86
C ARG A 171 2.26 -20.90 12.59
N GLY A 172 1.89 -20.84 13.86
CA GLY A 172 2.06 -19.69 14.74
C GLY A 172 0.86 -18.75 14.74
N TRP A 173 0.34 -18.33 13.57
CA TRP A 173 -0.87 -17.54 13.42
C TRP A 173 -1.89 -18.30 12.57
N GLY A 174 -3.15 -18.28 13.00
CA GLY A 174 -4.24 -18.72 12.17
C GLY A 174 -4.43 -17.75 10.99
N GLY A 175 -4.59 -18.29 9.78
CA GLY A 175 -4.96 -17.54 8.59
C GLY A 175 -6.17 -18.18 7.93
N ARG A 176 -6.65 -17.58 6.86
CA ARG A 176 -7.66 -18.20 5.98
C ARG A 176 -7.04 -19.40 5.25
N GLY A 177 -7.87 -20.32 4.83
CA GLY A 177 -7.44 -21.60 4.23
C GLY A 177 -7.21 -22.69 5.27
N ASN A 178 -7.24 -23.94 4.80
CA ASN A 178 -7.32 -25.12 5.68
C ASN A 178 -6.03 -25.96 5.72
N SER A 179 -5.05 -25.63 4.89
CA SER A 179 -3.77 -26.35 4.87
C SER A 179 -2.81 -25.81 5.91
N PRO A 180 -1.97 -26.65 6.55
CA PRO A 180 -1.00 -26.20 7.55
C PRO A 180 0.19 -25.48 6.93
N PHE A 181 0.52 -25.76 5.68
CA PHE A 181 1.60 -25.15 4.89
C PHE A 181 1.35 -25.38 3.40
N GLY A 182 2.11 -24.69 2.57
CA GLY A 182 2.02 -24.88 1.12
C GLY A 182 3.02 -24.07 0.32
N LEU A 183 3.13 -24.42 -0.95
CA LEU A 183 3.81 -23.67 -1.99
C LEU A 183 2.90 -23.68 -3.21
N GLN A 184 2.48 -22.50 -3.65
CA GLN A 184 1.68 -22.34 -4.87
C GLN A 184 2.38 -21.40 -5.83
N ARG A 185 2.05 -21.51 -7.09
CA ARG A 185 2.63 -20.73 -8.16
C ARG A 185 1.53 -20.01 -8.91
N LEU A 186 1.67 -18.69 -9.03
CA LEU A 186 0.85 -17.87 -9.91
C LEU A 186 1.56 -17.74 -11.26
N ARG A 187 0.82 -17.91 -12.33
CA ARG A 187 1.26 -17.69 -13.71
C ARG A 187 0.28 -16.81 -14.43
N TRP A 188 0.79 -15.94 -15.27
CA TRP A 188 -0.05 -15.19 -16.19
C TRP A 188 -0.62 -16.13 -17.26
N THR A 189 -1.90 -15.95 -17.58
CA THR A 189 -2.60 -16.77 -18.57
C THR A 189 -2.45 -16.25 -20.00
N GLY A 190 -1.83 -15.07 -20.17
CA GLY A 190 -1.78 -14.32 -21.42
C GLY A 190 -2.97 -13.38 -21.59
N GLU A 191 -3.98 -13.45 -20.73
CA GLU A 191 -5.13 -12.55 -20.75
C GLU A 191 -4.93 -11.40 -19.76
N THR A 192 -5.01 -10.17 -20.24
CA THR A 192 -4.91 -8.97 -19.40
C THR A 192 -6.27 -8.64 -18.80
N PRO A 193 -6.43 -8.74 -17.46
CA PRO A 193 -7.68 -8.34 -16.81
C PRO A 193 -7.87 -6.82 -16.93
N PHE A 194 -9.12 -6.37 -16.95
CA PHE A 194 -9.40 -4.93 -16.85
C PHE A 194 -9.29 -4.50 -15.40
N GLU A 195 -8.25 -3.72 -15.10
CA GLU A 195 -7.84 -3.32 -13.74
C GLU A 195 -7.41 -1.86 -13.70
N ILE A 196 -7.46 -1.26 -12.51
CA ILE A 196 -6.68 -0.05 -12.22
C ILE A 196 -5.21 -0.46 -12.22
N HIS A 197 -4.43 0.04 -13.17
CA HIS A 197 -3.00 -0.25 -13.28
C HIS A 197 -2.19 0.52 -12.24
N THR A 198 -2.40 1.85 -12.17
CA THR A 198 -1.78 2.74 -11.18
C THR A 198 -2.75 3.82 -10.73
N MET A 199 -2.50 4.36 -9.55
CA MET A 199 -3.06 5.61 -9.05
C MET A 199 -1.90 6.46 -8.56
N SER A 200 -1.71 7.64 -9.16
CA SER A 200 -0.60 8.57 -8.91
C SER A 200 -1.13 9.94 -8.53
N ALA A 201 -0.39 10.67 -7.69
CA ALA A 201 -0.72 12.04 -7.35
C ALA A 201 -0.48 12.98 -8.54
N ILE A 202 -1.39 13.92 -8.72
CA ILE A 202 -1.25 15.05 -9.64
C ILE A 202 -1.67 16.34 -8.92
N PRO A 203 -1.34 17.53 -9.43
CA PRO A 203 -1.82 18.77 -8.84
C PRO A 203 -3.34 18.79 -8.66
N GLY A 204 -3.79 18.83 -7.40
CA GLY A 204 -5.22 18.88 -7.04
C GLY A 204 -6.00 17.58 -7.24
N GLY A 205 -5.36 16.42 -7.38
CA GLY A 205 -6.07 15.16 -7.60
C GLY A 205 -5.22 13.94 -7.75
N PHE A 206 -5.77 12.96 -8.47
CA PHE A 206 -5.10 11.70 -8.78
C PHE A 206 -5.28 11.32 -10.24
N ARG A 207 -4.25 10.76 -10.85
CA ARG A 207 -4.29 10.11 -12.15
C ARG A 207 -4.46 8.61 -11.97
N LEU A 208 -5.50 8.05 -12.56
CA LEU A 208 -5.65 6.61 -12.72
C LEU A 208 -5.16 6.19 -14.10
N ARG A 209 -4.41 5.09 -14.15
CA ARG A 209 -4.13 4.36 -15.39
C ARG A 209 -4.82 3.00 -15.32
N PHE A 210 -5.26 2.50 -16.47
CA PHE A 210 -5.93 1.21 -16.59
C PHE A 210 -5.14 0.27 -17.49
N THR A 211 -5.34 -1.03 -17.33
CA THR A 211 -4.67 -2.07 -18.12
C THR A 211 -5.17 -2.14 -19.57
N SER A 212 -6.32 -1.56 -19.86
CA SER A 212 -6.88 -1.46 -21.22
C SER A 212 -7.72 -0.19 -21.36
N LYS A 213 -8.07 0.17 -22.60
CA LYS A 213 -8.86 1.37 -22.87
C LYS A 213 -10.22 1.34 -22.17
N ILE A 214 -10.60 2.47 -21.61
CA ILE A 214 -11.88 2.70 -20.95
C ILE A 214 -12.96 3.12 -21.93
N ASN A 215 -14.22 2.88 -21.57
CA ASN A 215 -15.36 3.56 -22.16
C ASN A 215 -15.43 4.98 -21.56
N VAL A 216 -14.96 5.98 -22.31
CA VAL A 216 -14.83 7.37 -21.84
C VAL A 216 -16.18 7.95 -21.45
N ASP A 217 -17.23 7.71 -22.23
CA ASP A 217 -18.57 8.28 -22.00
C ASP A 217 -19.18 7.87 -20.66
N VAL A 218 -18.90 6.64 -20.24
CA VAL A 218 -19.38 6.06 -18.99
C VAL A 218 -18.40 6.36 -17.84
N SER A 219 -17.11 6.17 -18.09
CA SER A 219 -16.09 6.20 -17.02
C SER A 219 -15.69 7.62 -16.60
N ALA A 220 -15.72 8.60 -17.53
CA ALA A 220 -15.36 10.00 -17.22
C ALA A 220 -16.48 10.80 -16.54
N GLN A 221 -17.29 10.13 -15.72
CA GLN A 221 -18.37 10.74 -14.95
C GLN A 221 -17.99 10.79 -13.46
N LYS A 222 -18.28 11.92 -12.78
CA LYS A 222 -18.02 12.04 -11.33
C LYS A 222 -18.77 10.96 -10.52
N THR A 223 -19.95 10.58 -10.97
CA THR A 223 -20.79 9.55 -10.36
C THR A 223 -20.20 8.14 -10.46
N SER A 224 -19.22 7.92 -11.33
CA SER A 224 -18.49 6.64 -11.46
C SER A 224 -17.52 6.39 -10.32
N PHE A 225 -17.26 7.40 -9.49
CA PHE A 225 -16.29 7.35 -8.42
C PHE A 225 -16.87 7.83 -7.09
N LYS A 226 -16.31 7.30 -6.02
CA LYS A 226 -16.42 7.83 -4.66
C LYS A 226 -15.04 7.88 -4.05
N MET A 227 -14.79 8.89 -3.25
CA MET A 227 -13.51 9.01 -2.53
C MET A 227 -13.75 9.46 -1.10
N LYS A 228 -13.04 8.87 -0.16
CA LYS A 228 -12.95 9.32 1.22
C LYS A 228 -11.50 9.31 1.67
N SER A 229 -11.19 10.07 2.71
CA SER A 229 -9.88 10.05 3.33
C SER A 229 -9.99 9.83 4.83
N TYR A 230 -9.00 9.15 5.40
CA TYR A 230 -8.87 8.86 6.82
C TYR A 230 -7.40 8.61 7.20
N THR A 231 -7.12 8.63 8.49
CA THR A 231 -5.81 8.30 9.03
C THR A 231 -5.94 7.38 10.24
N TYR A 232 -4.84 7.16 10.94
CA TYR A 232 -4.74 6.30 12.11
C TYR A 232 -4.13 7.04 13.30
N LYS A 233 -4.39 6.57 14.52
CA LYS A 233 -3.73 7.04 15.73
C LYS A 233 -2.45 6.29 15.98
N LEU A 234 -1.44 7.02 16.47
CA LEU A 234 -0.27 6.44 17.11
C LEU A 234 -0.56 6.34 18.61
N HIS A 235 -0.71 5.12 19.12
CA HIS A 235 -1.03 4.89 20.54
C HIS A 235 -0.62 3.49 21.01
N SER A 236 -0.58 3.32 22.34
CA SER A 236 -0.16 2.08 23.00
C SER A 236 -1.18 0.93 22.89
N GLY A 237 -2.40 1.20 22.44
CA GLY A 237 -3.40 0.15 22.19
C GLY A 237 -3.13 -0.60 20.91
N TYR A 238 -3.70 -1.79 20.77
CA TYR A 238 -3.55 -2.63 19.58
C TYR A 238 -4.37 -2.08 18.41
N GLY A 239 -3.70 -1.65 17.36
CA GLY A 239 -4.32 -1.11 16.15
C GLY A 239 -5.08 0.20 16.38
N SER A 240 -5.56 0.80 15.32
CA SER A 240 -6.43 1.98 15.36
C SER A 240 -7.58 1.77 14.37
N PRO A 241 -8.81 2.18 14.71
CA PRO A 241 -9.82 2.33 13.67
C PRO A 241 -9.41 3.43 12.69
N GLU A 242 -10.06 3.47 11.54
CA GLU A 242 -10.01 4.61 10.64
C GLU A 242 -10.60 5.82 11.38
N VAL A 243 -9.82 6.90 11.52
CA VAL A 243 -10.21 8.09 12.26
C VAL A 243 -10.13 9.34 11.39
N ASP A 244 -10.81 10.40 11.81
CA ASP A 244 -10.93 11.66 11.06
C ASP A 244 -11.35 11.42 9.59
N THR A 245 -12.28 10.50 9.41
CA THR A 245 -12.80 10.12 8.09
C THR A 245 -13.64 11.26 7.50
N LYS A 246 -13.36 11.57 6.23
CA LYS A 246 -14.11 12.58 5.44
C LYS A 246 -14.40 12.05 4.05
N ASP A 247 -15.64 12.19 3.60
CA ASP A 247 -15.96 12.04 2.19
C ASP A 247 -15.40 13.25 1.43
N LEU A 248 -14.75 12.99 0.29
CA LEU A 248 -14.11 14.01 -0.53
C LEU A 248 -14.96 14.32 -1.76
N ASN A 249 -15.01 15.59 -2.13
CA ASN A 249 -15.76 16.03 -3.29
C ASN A 249 -14.92 15.90 -4.57
N ILE A 250 -15.37 15.06 -5.50
CA ILE A 250 -14.77 14.94 -6.83
C ILE A 250 -15.31 16.09 -7.69
N THR A 251 -14.45 17.02 -8.06
CA THR A 251 -14.82 18.24 -8.79
C THR A 251 -14.83 18.04 -10.30
N ALA A 252 -13.91 17.23 -10.83
CA ALA A 252 -13.85 16.87 -12.25
C ALA A 252 -13.27 15.48 -12.46
N VAL A 253 -13.63 14.84 -13.57
CA VAL A 253 -13.02 13.63 -14.10
C VAL A 253 -12.71 13.86 -15.56
N ILE A 254 -11.44 13.77 -15.94
CA ILE A 254 -10.94 14.15 -17.25
C ILE A 254 -10.27 12.93 -17.88
N ALA A 255 -10.75 12.48 -19.03
CA ALA A 255 -10.14 11.37 -19.75
C ALA A 255 -8.83 11.80 -20.39
N ASN A 256 -7.81 10.92 -20.31
CA ASN A 256 -6.58 11.12 -21.07
C ASN A 256 -6.81 10.83 -22.57
N GLU A 257 -6.01 11.45 -23.45
CA GLU A 257 -6.18 11.34 -24.91
C GLU A 257 -6.08 9.91 -25.43
N ASP A 258 -5.27 9.06 -24.75
CA ASP A 258 -5.09 7.65 -25.14
C ASP A 258 -6.23 6.72 -24.67
N ALA A 259 -7.19 7.26 -23.92
CA ALA A 259 -8.26 6.53 -23.26
C ALA A 259 -7.79 5.39 -22.33
N LEU A 260 -6.53 5.43 -21.87
CA LEU A 260 -5.97 4.48 -20.91
C LEU A 260 -5.94 5.05 -19.49
N GLY A 261 -6.42 6.26 -19.27
CA GLY A 261 -6.40 6.89 -17.95
C GLY A 261 -7.43 7.98 -17.77
N LEU A 262 -7.58 8.38 -16.51
CA LEU A 262 -8.44 9.46 -16.04
C LEU A 262 -7.71 10.30 -15.01
N ASP A 263 -7.84 11.61 -15.08
CA ASP A 263 -7.46 12.54 -14.01
C ASP A 263 -8.70 12.87 -13.18
N ILE A 264 -8.64 12.57 -11.90
CA ILE A 264 -9.72 12.79 -10.93
C ILE A 264 -9.32 13.98 -10.06
N MET A 265 -10.00 15.11 -10.24
CA MET A 265 -9.76 16.32 -9.44
C MET A 265 -10.61 16.25 -8.17
N VAL A 266 -9.99 16.55 -7.03
CA VAL A 266 -10.58 16.32 -5.71
C VAL A 266 -10.33 17.51 -4.80
N ASP A 267 -11.40 18.03 -4.19
CA ASP A 267 -11.27 19.01 -3.12
C ASP A 267 -10.96 18.34 -1.79
N GLY A 268 -10.11 18.99 -0.98
CA GLY A 268 -9.87 18.59 0.38
C GLY A 268 -8.88 17.41 0.54
N LEU A 269 -7.94 17.26 -0.38
CA LEU A 269 -6.81 16.33 -0.22
C LEU A 269 -6.04 16.63 1.07
N ARG A 270 -5.55 15.59 1.75
CA ARG A 270 -4.88 15.72 3.05
C ARG A 270 -3.58 14.92 3.08
N SER A 271 -2.46 15.58 3.37
CA SER A 271 -1.18 14.92 3.62
C SER A 271 -1.23 14.08 4.90
N GLY A 272 -0.61 12.90 4.87
CA GLY A 272 -0.61 11.93 5.97
C GLY A 272 -1.86 11.05 6.06
N TYR A 273 -2.72 11.06 5.04
CA TYR A 273 -3.99 10.33 5.01
C TYR A 273 -4.04 9.30 3.89
N VAL A 274 -4.79 8.24 4.12
CA VAL A 274 -5.22 7.32 3.07
C VAL A 274 -6.38 7.98 2.30
N HIS A 275 -6.31 7.92 0.98
CA HIS A 275 -7.38 8.29 0.06
C HIS A 275 -7.94 7.02 -0.55
N GLU A 276 -9.10 6.59 -0.07
CA GLU A 276 -9.79 5.38 -0.53
C GLU A 276 -10.71 5.74 -1.68
N LEU A 277 -10.40 5.18 -2.84
CA LEU A 277 -11.18 5.34 -4.07
C LEU A 277 -12.02 4.10 -4.32
N SER A 278 -13.30 4.31 -4.68
CA SER A 278 -14.15 3.31 -5.34
C SER A 278 -14.47 3.77 -6.75
N ALA A 279 -14.21 2.90 -7.75
CA ALA A 279 -14.39 3.14 -9.17
C ALA A 279 -15.52 2.26 -9.75
N ASP A 280 -16.69 2.24 -9.07
CA ASP A 280 -17.80 1.34 -9.37
C ASP A 280 -18.41 1.51 -10.75
N GLY A 281 -18.37 2.74 -11.30
CA GLY A 281 -18.96 3.08 -12.59
C GLY A 281 -18.01 2.96 -13.77
N VAL A 282 -16.77 2.48 -13.56
CA VAL A 282 -15.76 2.38 -14.64
C VAL A 282 -15.94 1.09 -15.43
N SER A 283 -15.90 1.20 -16.76
CA SER A 283 -15.91 0.07 -17.68
C SER A 283 -14.87 0.22 -18.79
N SER A 284 -14.41 -0.90 -19.33
CA SER A 284 -13.54 -0.91 -20.50
C SER A 284 -14.30 -0.51 -21.78
N ALA A 285 -13.58 -0.17 -22.84
CA ALA A 285 -14.15 0.07 -24.17
C ALA A 285 -14.90 -1.15 -24.74
N SER A 286 -14.56 -2.37 -24.29
CA SER A 286 -15.28 -3.59 -24.62
C SER A 286 -16.48 -3.89 -23.71
N GLY A 287 -16.76 -3.05 -22.71
CA GLY A 287 -17.87 -3.20 -21.78
C GLY A 287 -17.58 -4.06 -20.56
N SER A 288 -16.33 -4.50 -20.34
CA SER A 288 -15.95 -5.24 -19.14
C SER A 288 -15.90 -4.33 -17.92
N SER A 289 -16.37 -4.80 -16.77
CA SER A 289 -16.18 -4.11 -15.47
C SER A 289 -14.76 -4.35 -14.94
N LEU A 290 -14.30 -3.43 -14.09
CA LEU A 290 -13.05 -3.64 -13.33
C LEU A 290 -13.15 -4.93 -12.50
N LEU A 291 -12.08 -5.73 -12.52
CA LEU A 291 -11.97 -6.91 -11.66
C LEU A 291 -11.90 -6.49 -10.17
N HIS A 292 -11.10 -5.47 -9.87
CA HIS A 292 -11.05 -4.81 -8.57
C HIS A 292 -11.33 -3.33 -8.74
N LYS A 293 -12.27 -2.82 -7.95
CA LYS A 293 -12.78 -1.45 -8.08
C LYS A 293 -12.20 -0.48 -7.06
N GLN A 294 -11.41 -0.98 -6.12
CA GLN A 294 -10.87 -0.21 -5.00
C GLN A 294 -9.39 0.07 -5.20
N ALA A 295 -8.98 1.28 -4.81
CA ALA A 295 -7.60 1.69 -4.66
C ALA A 295 -7.45 2.49 -3.36
N TYR A 296 -6.31 2.32 -2.68
CA TYR A 296 -6.02 2.97 -1.40
C TYR A 296 -4.68 3.68 -1.52
N TYR A 297 -4.73 5.00 -1.73
CA TYR A 297 -3.53 5.82 -1.90
C TYR A 297 -3.15 6.50 -0.59
N THR A 298 -1.91 6.32 -0.14
CA THR A 298 -1.34 7.06 0.99
C THR A 298 -0.68 8.32 0.45
N LEU A 299 -1.26 9.49 0.72
CA LEU A 299 -0.73 10.78 0.28
C LEU A 299 0.17 11.35 1.38
N ILE A 300 1.44 11.56 1.07
CA ILE A 300 2.42 12.20 1.96
C ILE A 300 2.75 13.60 1.44
N GLU A 301 3.10 13.70 0.16
CA GLU A 301 3.45 14.95 -0.51
C GLU A 301 2.45 15.24 -1.62
N PHE A 302 2.09 16.51 -1.75
CA PHE A 302 1.31 16.96 -2.91
C PHE A 302 2.21 17.03 -4.13
N ALA A 303 1.69 16.61 -5.27
CA ALA A 303 2.35 16.84 -6.55
C ALA A 303 2.24 18.32 -6.94
N ASP A 304 3.32 18.86 -7.50
CA ASP A 304 3.43 20.26 -7.99
C ASP A 304 2.74 20.44 -9.36
#